data_1d9e7b972066bd1521f844a636f96082
#
_entry.id   1d9e7b972066bd1521f844a636f96082
#
_cell.length_a   1.000
_cell.length_b   1.000
_cell.length_c   1.000
_cell.angle_alpha   90.00
_cell.angle_beta   90.00
_cell.angle_gamma   90.00
#
_symmetry.space_group_name_H-M   'P 1'
#
loop_
_entity.id
_entity.type
_entity.pdbx_description
1 polymer ?
#
loop_
_entity_poly.entity_id
_entity_poly.type
_entity_poly.pdbx_seq_one_letter_code
_entity_poly.pdbx_strand_id
1 'polypeptide(L)'
;MNKPGEHIILHFIKGMASEQELADIQAWLAESEENARELFQLEATWHRLEAQLMPETQIEQALRKVMSNNEEQHSNTKEYSVISHFPSLSVCLKYAAILLIGVLIGGGILYQLGWSAAQQNMLVAQAVDTPQHIVLPDGSHVWLNKGAQLCFPEKFSKEERQVKLEGEGYFEVTKDSKHPFVVSSDVMTVKVLGTKFNFKTQSGAEEVCLIEGSVGVQSCQSEEMVVLAPGQKAEIDHATGKLKVSEVNARLSAVWHDDLIPFENASLEDIAKTLESVYGVRVVLMDGLDRTRTYSGAIQHKKSIDTVLKLLRNTLPIDYQKSGNTIILRKP
;
A
#
# COMPACT_ATOMS: atom_id res chain seq x y z
N MET A 1 -3.52 -29.83 -8.66
CA MET A 1 -3.91 -29.50 -10.08
C MET A 1 -2.67 -29.03 -10.81
N ASN A 2 -2.57 -29.21 -12.14
CA ASN A 2 -1.41 -28.69 -12.87
C ASN A 2 -1.50 -27.16 -12.95
N LYS A 3 -0.35 -26.49 -12.86
CA LYS A 3 -0.20 -25.05 -13.09
C LYS A 3 -0.91 -24.65 -14.39
N PRO A 4 -1.73 -23.56 -14.41
CA PRO A 4 -2.33 -23.06 -15.64
C PRO A 4 -1.29 -22.82 -16.72
N GLY A 5 -1.65 -23.05 -17.97
CA GLY A 5 -0.75 -22.83 -19.09
C GLY A 5 -0.26 -21.37 -19.14
N GLU A 6 0.97 -21.15 -19.59
CA GLU A 6 1.57 -19.81 -19.67
C GLU A 6 0.71 -18.79 -20.40
N HIS A 7 -0.04 -19.21 -21.41
CA HIS A 7 -0.97 -18.37 -22.15
C HIS A 7 -2.15 -17.88 -21.30
N ILE A 8 -2.67 -18.71 -20.38
CA ILE A 8 -3.77 -18.37 -19.47
C ILE A 8 -3.31 -17.31 -18.47
N ILE A 9 -2.10 -17.50 -17.89
CA ILE A 9 -1.48 -16.54 -17.00
C ILE A 9 -1.24 -15.20 -17.72
N LEU A 10 -0.77 -15.25 -18.97
CA LEU A 10 -0.54 -14.05 -19.77
C LEU A 10 -1.84 -13.32 -20.12
N HIS A 11 -2.92 -14.04 -20.44
CA HIS A 11 -4.25 -13.46 -20.68
C HIS A 11 -4.78 -12.78 -19.41
N PHE A 12 -4.55 -13.38 -18.25
CA PHE A 12 -4.94 -12.80 -16.96
C PHE A 12 -4.20 -11.50 -16.67
N ILE A 13 -2.86 -11.48 -16.82
CA ILE A 13 -2.01 -10.30 -16.59
C ILE A 13 -2.39 -9.16 -17.55
N LYS A 14 -2.78 -9.48 -18.80
CA LYS A 14 -3.22 -8.50 -19.81
C LYS A 14 -4.68 -8.04 -19.64
N GLY A 15 -5.43 -8.60 -18.71
CA GLY A 15 -6.86 -8.30 -18.51
C GLY A 15 -7.77 -8.84 -19.61
N MET A 16 -7.32 -9.85 -20.37
CA MET A 16 -8.04 -10.45 -21.49
C MET A 16 -8.53 -11.90 -21.21
N ALA A 17 -8.43 -12.35 -19.94
CA ALA A 17 -8.83 -13.68 -19.54
C ALA A 17 -10.35 -13.87 -19.64
N SER A 18 -10.78 -15.00 -20.22
CA SER A 18 -12.17 -15.43 -20.27
C SER A 18 -12.67 -15.89 -18.89
N GLU A 19 -13.98 -16.04 -18.69
CA GLU A 19 -14.56 -16.52 -17.42
C GLU A 19 -14.03 -17.91 -17.01
N GLN A 20 -13.76 -18.79 -17.98
CA GLN A 20 -13.20 -20.11 -17.75
C GLN A 20 -11.73 -20.04 -17.30
N GLU A 21 -10.92 -19.22 -17.95
CA GLU A 21 -9.52 -19.00 -17.60
C GLU A 21 -9.38 -18.34 -16.21
N LEU A 22 -10.30 -17.43 -15.85
CA LEU A 22 -10.38 -16.83 -14.52
C LEU A 22 -10.68 -17.87 -13.43
N ALA A 23 -11.59 -18.81 -13.70
CA ALA A 23 -11.92 -19.90 -12.78
C ALA A 23 -10.71 -20.84 -12.57
N ASP A 24 -9.97 -21.16 -13.64
CA ASP A 24 -8.76 -21.99 -13.55
C ASP A 24 -7.64 -21.32 -12.74
N ILE A 25 -7.45 -20.02 -12.92
CA ILE A 25 -6.48 -19.26 -12.13
C ILE A 25 -6.91 -19.16 -10.66
N GLN A 26 -8.19 -18.90 -10.39
CA GLN A 26 -8.69 -18.84 -9.01
C GLN A 26 -8.53 -20.19 -8.29
N ALA A 27 -8.81 -21.30 -8.97
CA ALA A 27 -8.61 -22.63 -8.42
C ALA A 27 -7.13 -22.91 -8.12
N TRP A 28 -6.22 -22.52 -9.01
CA TRP A 28 -4.78 -22.66 -8.83
C TRP A 28 -4.25 -21.77 -7.68
N LEU A 29 -4.72 -20.53 -7.55
CA LEU A 29 -4.36 -19.64 -6.45
C LEU A 29 -4.86 -20.14 -5.08
N ALA A 30 -5.99 -20.84 -5.04
CA ALA A 30 -6.54 -21.42 -3.83
C ALA A 30 -5.75 -22.64 -3.31
N GLU A 31 -4.91 -23.26 -4.15
CA GLU A 31 -4.14 -24.44 -3.78
C GLU A 31 -2.93 -24.13 -2.88
N SER A 32 -2.28 -22.96 -3.04
CA SER A 32 -1.05 -22.63 -2.32
C SER A 32 -0.78 -21.13 -2.34
N GLU A 33 -0.29 -20.59 -1.22
CA GLU A 33 0.21 -19.21 -1.15
C GLU A 33 1.42 -18.97 -2.08
N GLU A 34 2.17 -20.02 -2.40
CA GLU A 34 3.31 -19.96 -3.31
C GLU A 34 2.87 -19.64 -4.74
N ASN A 35 1.70 -20.17 -5.16
CA ASN A 35 1.09 -19.88 -6.46
C ASN A 35 0.70 -18.39 -6.58
N ALA A 36 0.19 -17.81 -5.49
CA ALA A 36 -0.13 -16.38 -5.46
C ALA A 36 1.14 -15.51 -5.54
N ARG A 37 2.22 -15.90 -4.88
CA ARG A 37 3.52 -15.22 -4.98
C ARG A 37 4.10 -15.31 -6.39
N GLU A 38 4.00 -16.47 -7.02
CA GLU A 38 4.49 -16.68 -8.39
C GLU A 38 3.73 -15.82 -9.39
N LEU A 39 2.39 -15.77 -9.32
CA LEU A 39 1.58 -14.92 -10.18
C LEU A 39 1.94 -13.44 -10.02
N PHE A 40 2.10 -12.98 -8.79
CA PHE A 40 2.44 -11.59 -8.49
C PHE A 40 3.84 -11.20 -9.03
N GLN A 41 4.82 -12.12 -8.95
CA GLN A 41 6.15 -11.89 -9.52
C GLN A 41 6.11 -11.79 -11.04
N LEU A 42 5.28 -12.63 -11.69
CA LEU A 42 5.10 -12.60 -13.14
C LEU A 42 4.41 -11.31 -13.60
N GLU A 43 3.39 -10.85 -12.89
CA GLU A 43 2.69 -9.60 -13.14
C GLU A 43 3.63 -8.38 -12.97
N ALA A 44 4.39 -8.34 -11.88
CA ALA A 44 5.39 -7.28 -11.62
C ALA A 44 6.49 -7.26 -12.71
N THR A 45 6.91 -8.44 -13.18
CA THR A 45 7.92 -8.57 -14.24
C THR A 45 7.36 -8.12 -15.58
N TRP A 46 6.10 -8.45 -15.88
CA TRP A 46 5.40 -8.02 -17.09
C TRP A 46 5.28 -6.50 -17.17
N HIS A 47 4.79 -5.85 -16.11
CA HIS A 47 4.66 -4.39 -16.08
C HIS A 47 6.01 -3.67 -16.17
N ARG A 48 7.08 -4.27 -15.65
CA ARG A 48 8.44 -3.75 -15.81
C ARG A 48 8.93 -3.86 -17.26
N LEU A 49 8.62 -4.97 -17.94
CA LEU A 49 8.93 -5.17 -19.36
C LEU A 49 8.08 -4.27 -20.26
N GLU A 50 6.81 -4.10 -19.95
CA GLU A 50 5.89 -3.23 -20.71
C GLU A 50 6.31 -1.76 -20.60
N ALA A 51 6.78 -1.31 -19.43
CA ALA A 51 7.33 0.03 -19.24
C ALA A 51 8.68 0.24 -19.97
N GLN A 52 9.44 -0.82 -20.24
CA GLN A 52 10.70 -0.76 -21.00
C GLN A 52 10.52 -0.95 -22.51
N LEU A 53 9.41 -1.55 -22.96
CA LEU A 53 9.06 -1.76 -24.35
C LEU A 53 8.20 -0.59 -24.89
N MET A 54 8.68 0.63 -24.80
CA MET A 54 8.36 1.61 -25.87
C MET A 54 9.04 1.09 -27.13
N PRO A 55 8.26 0.71 -28.18
CA PRO A 55 8.87 0.03 -29.31
C PRO A 55 9.81 0.98 -30.05
N GLU A 56 11.07 0.62 -30.11
CA GLU A 56 12.10 1.23 -30.99
C GLU A 56 11.60 1.40 -32.43
N THR A 57 10.64 0.57 -32.86
CA THR A 57 9.98 0.66 -34.17
C THR A 57 9.24 1.95 -34.42
N GLN A 58 8.71 2.64 -33.40
CA GLN A 58 8.09 3.94 -33.58
C GLN A 58 9.13 5.06 -33.67
N ILE A 59 10.23 4.92 -32.97
CA ILE A 59 11.37 5.85 -33.06
C ILE A 59 12.07 5.69 -34.40
N GLU A 60 12.30 4.45 -34.87
CA GLU A 60 12.86 4.20 -36.21
C GLU A 60 11.96 4.66 -37.35
N GLN A 61 10.64 4.48 -37.25
CA GLN A 61 9.70 4.97 -38.25
C GLN A 61 9.65 6.51 -38.30
N ALA A 62 9.72 7.18 -37.14
CA ALA A 62 9.82 8.64 -37.05
C ALA A 62 11.15 9.16 -37.64
N LEU A 63 12.28 8.50 -37.32
CA LEU A 63 13.59 8.81 -37.86
C LEU A 63 13.67 8.58 -39.37
N ARG A 64 13.14 7.46 -39.90
CA ARG A 64 13.07 7.20 -41.35
C ARG A 64 12.25 8.26 -42.09
N LYS A 65 11.12 8.69 -41.49
CA LYS A 65 10.27 9.75 -42.08
C LYS A 65 10.94 11.12 -42.11
N VAL A 66 11.80 11.41 -41.15
CA VAL A 66 12.61 12.65 -41.12
C VAL A 66 13.79 12.54 -42.09
N MET A 67 14.43 11.38 -42.21
CA MET A 67 15.56 11.15 -43.13
C MET A 67 15.12 11.06 -44.60
N SER A 68 13.97 10.42 -44.91
CA SER A 68 13.43 10.35 -46.29
C SER A 68 12.99 11.69 -46.82
N ASN A 69 12.56 12.61 -45.97
CA ASN A 69 12.23 13.99 -46.41
C ASN A 69 13.47 14.84 -46.72
N ASN A 70 14.67 14.41 -46.29
CA ASN A 70 15.92 15.11 -46.60
C ASN A 70 16.63 14.61 -47.87
N GLU A 71 16.29 13.40 -48.36
CA GLU A 71 16.95 12.86 -49.57
C GLU A 71 16.27 13.22 -50.89
N GLU A 72 15.03 13.73 -50.87
CA GLU A 72 14.32 14.15 -52.10
C GLU A 72 14.62 15.60 -52.52
N GLN A 73 15.48 16.34 -51.83
CA GLN A 73 15.80 17.74 -52.17
C GLN A 73 17.15 17.95 -52.88
N HIS A 74 17.86 16.90 -53.34
CA HIS A 74 19.10 17.06 -54.04
C HIS A 74 19.12 16.42 -55.42
N SER A 75 18.19 16.78 -56.32
CA SER A 75 18.46 16.68 -57.79
C SER A 75 17.43 17.49 -58.57
N ASN A 76 17.64 18.77 -58.68
CA ASN A 76 17.23 19.59 -59.85
C ASN A 76 17.85 20.98 -59.75
N THR A 77 19.07 21.09 -60.18
CA THR A 77 19.69 22.40 -60.47
C THR A 77 19.07 22.97 -61.71
N LYS A 78 18.05 23.77 -61.58
CA LYS A 78 17.66 24.81 -62.49
C LYS A 78 18.05 26.15 -61.87
N GLU A 79 18.97 26.85 -62.53
CA GLU A 79 19.28 28.24 -62.20
C GLU A 79 18.01 29.09 -62.19
N TYR A 80 17.57 29.42 -60.98
CA TYR A 80 16.60 30.50 -60.79
C TYR A 80 17.30 31.65 -60.14
N SER A 81 17.29 32.79 -60.85
CA SER A 81 17.70 34.08 -60.30
C SER A 81 16.95 34.31 -58.99
N VAL A 82 17.71 34.36 -57.90
CA VAL A 82 17.20 34.63 -56.55
C VAL A 82 16.71 36.07 -56.49
N ILE A 83 15.43 36.28 -56.85
CA ILE A 83 14.73 37.51 -56.40
C ILE A 83 14.41 37.24 -54.93
N SER A 84 15.21 37.78 -54.04
CA SER A 84 14.98 37.74 -52.61
C SER A 84 13.72 38.56 -52.27
N HIS A 85 12.54 37.90 -52.33
CA HIS A 85 11.33 38.41 -51.71
C HIS A 85 11.41 38.10 -50.22
N PHE A 86 12.15 38.89 -49.46
CA PHE A 86 11.91 38.97 -48.04
C PHE A 86 10.46 39.40 -47.82
N PRO A 87 9.61 38.55 -47.17
CA PRO A 87 8.27 39.00 -46.84
C PRO A 87 8.39 40.28 -46.05
N SER A 88 7.61 41.30 -46.44
CA SER A 88 7.66 42.60 -45.78
C SER A 88 7.52 42.44 -44.27
N LEU A 89 8.26 43.24 -43.50
CA LEU A 89 8.28 43.15 -42.02
C LEU A 89 6.87 43.10 -41.41
N SER A 90 5.89 43.69 -42.08
CA SER A 90 4.47 43.69 -41.73
C SER A 90 3.81 42.32 -41.87
N VAL A 91 4.26 41.46 -42.79
CA VAL A 91 3.74 40.10 -42.98
C VAL A 91 4.32 39.18 -41.90
N CYS A 92 5.62 39.27 -41.61
CA CYS A 92 6.26 38.53 -40.51
C CYS A 92 5.66 38.88 -39.14
N LEU A 93 5.34 40.17 -38.88
CA LEU A 93 4.68 40.63 -37.68
C LEU A 93 3.26 40.04 -37.51
N LYS A 94 2.49 39.91 -38.60
CA LYS A 94 1.14 39.29 -38.55
C LYS A 94 1.20 37.83 -38.18
N TYR A 95 2.12 37.04 -38.74
CA TYR A 95 2.27 35.62 -38.39
C TYR A 95 2.86 35.42 -36.99
N ALA A 96 3.79 36.30 -36.56
CA ALA A 96 4.29 36.29 -35.19
C ALA A 96 3.18 36.60 -34.17
N ALA A 97 2.27 37.52 -34.47
CA ALA A 97 1.13 37.81 -33.61
C ALA A 97 0.16 36.63 -33.49
N ILE A 98 -0.14 35.94 -34.61
CA ILE A 98 -1.00 34.74 -34.60
C ILE A 98 -0.35 33.61 -33.78
N LEU A 99 0.97 33.41 -33.91
CA LEU A 99 1.71 32.39 -33.17
C LEU A 99 1.73 32.71 -31.66
N LEU A 100 1.95 33.98 -31.28
CA LEU A 100 1.87 34.43 -29.89
C LEU A 100 0.48 34.23 -29.28
N ILE A 101 -0.58 34.53 -30.02
CA ILE A 101 -1.96 34.32 -29.59
C ILE A 101 -2.22 32.82 -29.41
N GLY A 102 -1.74 31.97 -30.33
CA GLY A 102 -1.85 30.51 -30.23
C GLY A 102 -1.13 29.96 -29.01
N VAL A 103 0.07 30.44 -28.70
CA VAL A 103 0.84 30.05 -27.50
C VAL A 103 0.16 30.55 -26.23
N LEU A 104 -0.40 31.77 -26.22
CA LEU A 104 -1.12 32.28 -25.04
C LEU A 104 -2.42 31.50 -24.78
N ILE A 105 -3.19 31.20 -25.83
CA ILE A 105 -4.43 30.42 -25.69
C ILE A 105 -4.11 29.00 -25.31
N GLY A 106 -3.17 28.34 -26.02
CA GLY A 106 -2.75 26.95 -25.70
C GLY A 106 -2.11 26.86 -24.33
N GLY A 107 -1.23 27.76 -23.96
CA GLY A 107 -0.63 27.85 -22.64
C GLY A 107 -1.65 28.14 -21.53
N GLY A 108 -2.63 29.00 -21.80
CA GLY A 108 -3.74 29.30 -20.90
C GLY A 108 -4.64 28.08 -20.65
N ILE A 109 -4.95 27.32 -21.71
CA ILE A 109 -5.73 26.07 -21.60
C ILE A 109 -4.95 25.01 -20.82
N LEU A 110 -3.66 24.80 -21.13
CA LEU A 110 -2.80 23.86 -20.40
C LEU A 110 -2.61 24.30 -18.95
N TYR A 111 -2.46 25.58 -18.67
CA TYR A 111 -2.38 26.14 -17.33
C TYR A 111 -3.68 25.91 -16.55
N GLN A 112 -4.85 26.14 -17.14
CA GLN A 112 -6.14 25.88 -16.51
C GLN A 112 -6.37 24.37 -16.27
N LEU A 113 -6.03 23.50 -17.23
CA LEU A 113 -6.14 22.05 -17.08
C LEU A 113 -5.20 21.53 -16.01
N GLY A 114 -3.96 22.01 -15.95
CA GLY A 114 -2.98 21.67 -14.91
C GLY A 114 -3.36 22.20 -13.53
N TRP A 115 -3.88 23.44 -13.46
CA TRP A 115 -4.32 24.05 -12.20
C TRP A 115 -5.57 23.37 -11.62
N SER A 116 -6.52 22.95 -12.46
CA SER A 116 -7.74 22.26 -12.01
C SER A 116 -7.46 20.84 -11.47
N ALA A 117 -6.39 20.20 -11.92
CA ALA A 117 -5.97 18.90 -11.38
C ALA A 117 -5.30 19.01 -10.00
N ALA A 118 -4.81 20.21 -9.64
CA ALA A 118 -4.05 20.42 -8.39
C ALA A 118 -4.90 20.88 -7.19
N GLN A 119 -6.16 21.25 -7.37
CA GLN A 119 -7.05 21.70 -6.29
C GLN A 119 -8.02 20.59 -5.86
N GLN A 120 -7.51 19.47 -5.35
CA GLN A 120 -8.33 18.59 -4.54
C GLN A 120 -8.50 19.25 -3.17
N ASN A 121 -9.76 19.51 -2.76
CA ASN A 121 -10.06 19.91 -1.39
C ASN A 121 -9.61 18.79 -0.44
N MET A 122 -8.50 19.03 0.27
CA MET A 122 -7.98 18.10 1.25
C MET A 122 -8.72 18.31 2.58
N LEU A 123 -9.26 17.23 3.10
CA LEU A 123 -9.86 17.17 4.43
C LEU A 123 -8.81 16.66 5.42
N VAL A 124 -8.89 17.16 6.64
CA VAL A 124 -8.02 16.73 7.74
C VAL A 124 -8.89 16.21 8.87
N ALA A 125 -8.70 14.96 9.25
CA ALA A 125 -9.29 14.37 10.44
C ALA A 125 -8.20 14.14 11.49
N GLN A 126 -8.48 14.52 12.73
CA GLN A 126 -7.51 14.44 13.84
C GLN A 126 -8.15 13.83 15.09
N ALA A 127 -7.50 12.83 15.65
CA ALA A 127 -7.86 12.20 16.93
C ALA A 127 -7.07 12.88 18.07
N VAL A 128 -7.63 13.90 18.71
CA VAL A 128 -6.90 14.70 19.73
C VAL A 128 -6.67 13.90 21.00
N ASP A 129 -7.73 13.55 21.74
CA ASP A 129 -7.62 12.92 23.06
C ASP A 129 -8.06 11.46 23.12
N THR A 130 -8.89 11.04 22.19
CA THR A 130 -9.44 9.68 22.10
C THR A 130 -9.33 9.17 20.66
N PRO A 131 -9.22 7.84 20.45
CA PRO A 131 -9.29 7.28 19.13
C PRO A 131 -10.55 7.69 18.38
N GLN A 132 -10.41 7.97 17.09
CA GLN A 132 -11.51 8.42 16.21
C GLN A 132 -11.72 7.44 15.06
N HIS A 133 -12.98 7.12 14.78
CA HIS A 133 -13.37 6.32 13.63
C HIS A 133 -13.85 7.24 12.49
N ILE A 134 -13.38 7.00 11.29
CA ILE A 134 -13.68 7.78 10.08
C ILE A 134 -14.06 6.83 8.96
N VAL A 135 -15.07 7.21 8.19
CA VAL A 135 -15.41 6.53 6.93
C VAL A 135 -14.97 7.43 5.79
N LEU A 136 -14.11 6.90 4.93
CA LEU A 136 -13.58 7.60 3.77
C LEU A 136 -14.57 7.61 2.59
N PRO A 137 -14.37 8.47 1.57
CA PRO A 137 -15.28 8.58 0.42
C PRO A 137 -15.47 7.29 -0.40
N ASP A 138 -14.51 6.35 -0.33
CA ASP A 138 -14.57 5.03 -0.99
C ASP A 138 -15.25 3.94 -0.13
N GLY A 139 -15.74 4.30 1.06
CA GLY A 139 -16.31 3.37 2.03
C GLY A 139 -15.27 2.62 2.88
N SER A 140 -13.98 2.94 2.76
CA SER A 140 -12.95 2.42 3.66
C SER A 140 -13.12 2.99 5.07
N HIS A 141 -12.86 2.15 6.08
CA HIS A 141 -12.93 2.54 7.48
C HIS A 141 -11.52 2.75 8.03
N VAL A 142 -11.32 3.85 8.74
CA VAL A 142 -10.04 4.20 9.38
C VAL A 142 -10.29 4.54 10.83
N TRP A 143 -9.55 3.92 11.72
CA TRP A 143 -9.47 4.32 13.14
C TRP A 143 -8.13 5.03 13.34
N LEU A 144 -8.18 6.23 13.84
CA LEU A 144 -7.00 7.01 14.21
C LEU A 144 -6.76 6.87 15.71
N ASN A 145 -5.55 6.51 16.11
CA ASN A 145 -5.17 6.49 17.51
C ASN A 145 -5.02 7.92 18.06
N LYS A 146 -5.02 8.06 19.38
CA LYS A 146 -4.82 9.35 20.06
C LYS A 146 -3.59 10.09 19.51
N GLY A 147 -3.75 11.36 19.15
CA GLY A 147 -2.73 12.22 18.59
C GLY A 147 -2.50 12.04 17.08
N ALA A 148 -3.15 11.08 16.44
CA ALA A 148 -2.97 10.85 15.01
C ALA A 148 -3.82 11.79 14.14
N GLN A 149 -3.34 12.02 12.92
CA GLN A 149 -3.97 12.86 11.91
C GLN A 149 -3.95 12.16 10.55
N LEU A 150 -5.07 12.26 9.82
CA LEU A 150 -5.23 11.75 8.46
C LEU A 150 -5.63 12.88 7.53
N CYS A 151 -4.84 13.10 6.48
CA CYS A 151 -5.17 13.97 5.36
C CYS A 151 -5.67 13.13 4.19
N PHE A 152 -6.86 13.46 3.65
CA PHE A 152 -7.46 12.76 2.52
C PHE A 152 -8.30 13.73 1.66
N PRO A 153 -8.47 13.47 0.34
CA PRO A 153 -9.30 14.32 -0.51
C PRO A 153 -10.79 14.09 -0.27
N GLU A 154 -11.60 15.11 -0.52
CA GLU A 154 -13.07 14.99 -0.50
C GLU A 154 -13.58 13.95 -1.51
N LYS A 155 -12.85 13.76 -2.62
CA LYS A 155 -13.08 12.69 -3.62
C LYS A 155 -11.75 12.14 -4.08
N PHE A 156 -11.62 10.82 -4.14
CA PHE A 156 -10.43 10.17 -4.69
C PHE A 156 -10.32 10.36 -6.20
N SER A 157 -9.09 10.29 -6.71
CA SER A 157 -8.81 10.30 -8.14
C SER A 157 -9.33 9.03 -8.82
N LYS A 158 -9.34 9.02 -10.16
CA LYS A 158 -9.68 7.82 -10.94
C LYS A 158 -8.53 6.84 -11.06
N GLU A 159 -7.33 7.20 -10.61
CA GLU A 159 -6.13 6.40 -10.73
C GLU A 159 -5.80 5.69 -9.43
N GLU A 160 -5.86 6.42 -8.31
CA GLU A 160 -5.55 5.88 -6.98
C GLU A 160 -6.29 6.63 -5.86
N ARG A 161 -6.42 5.97 -4.71
CA ARG A 161 -7.03 6.47 -3.49
C ARG A 161 -5.93 6.84 -2.50
N GLN A 162 -5.46 8.08 -2.56
CA GLN A 162 -4.29 8.52 -1.79
C GLN A 162 -4.69 9.25 -0.51
N VAL A 163 -4.03 8.89 0.60
CA VAL A 163 -4.16 9.55 1.91
C VAL A 163 -2.78 9.70 2.56
N LYS A 164 -2.63 10.68 3.46
CA LYS A 164 -1.41 10.87 4.27
C LYS A 164 -1.74 10.69 5.75
N LEU A 165 -0.95 9.85 6.43
CA LEU A 165 -1.08 9.56 7.86
C LEU A 165 0.09 10.18 8.63
N GLU A 166 -0.24 10.80 9.77
CA GLU A 166 0.69 11.14 10.83
C GLU A 166 0.19 10.50 12.13
N GLY A 167 1.05 9.76 12.85
CA GLY A 167 0.68 9.02 14.04
C GLY A 167 0.35 7.55 13.77
N GLU A 168 -0.69 7.01 14.36
CA GLU A 168 -1.06 5.60 14.22
C GLU A 168 -2.50 5.46 13.74
N GLY A 169 -2.70 4.63 12.72
CA GLY A 169 -4.00 4.33 12.15
C GLY A 169 -4.19 2.85 11.84
N TYR A 170 -5.39 2.34 12.14
CA TYR A 170 -5.85 1.04 11.69
C TYR A 170 -6.80 1.23 10.51
N PHE A 171 -6.58 0.48 9.45
CA PHE A 171 -7.27 0.61 8.18
C PHE A 171 -8.00 -0.68 7.82
N GLU A 172 -9.27 -0.56 7.48
CA GLU A 172 -10.05 -1.58 6.77
C GLU A 172 -10.43 -1.01 5.39
N VAL A 173 -9.59 -1.33 4.40
CA VAL A 173 -9.73 -0.77 3.06
C VAL A 173 -10.71 -1.57 2.24
N THR A 174 -11.67 -0.87 1.62
CA THR A 174 -12.63 -1.46 0.68
C THR A 174 -11.90 -2.05 -0.53
N LYS A 175 -12.26 -3.29 -0.90
CA LYS A 175 -11.63 -4.01 -2.01
C LYS A 175 -11.93 -3.33 -3.35
N ASP A 176 -10.88 -2.84 -4.00
CA ASP A 176 -10.90 -2.30 -5.36
C ASP A 176 -9.54 -2.54 -6.02
N SER A 177 -9.49 -3.51 -6.93
CA SER A 177 -8.26 -3.89 -7.63
C SER A 177 -7.86 -2.91 -8.74
N LYS A 178 -8.81 -2.06 -9.21
CA LYS A 178 -8.55 -1.10 -10.28
C LYS A 178 -7.96 0.21 -9.77
N HIS A 179 -8.33 0.62 -8.55
CA HIS A 179 -7.90 1.88 -7.95
C HIS A 179 -7.17 1.56 -6.63
N PRO A 180 -5.85 1.41 -6.64
CA PRO A 180 -5.08 1.12 -5.43
C PRO A 180 -5.31 2.16 -4.34
N PHE A 181 -5.31 1.72 -3.07
CA PHE A 181 -5.32 2.61 -1.92
C PHE A 181 -3.89 2.80 -1.42
N VAL A 182 -3.48 4.05 -1.30
CA VAL A 182 -2.11 4.43 -0.96
C VAL A 182 -2.11 5.26 0.31
N VAL A 183 -1.44 4.79 1.35
CA VAL A 183 -1.18 5.55 2.58
C VAL A 183 0.28 5.96 2.59
N SER A 184 0.54 7.25 2.66
CA SER A 184 1.89 7.79 2.74
C SER A 184 2.18 8.37 4.11
N SER A 185 3.42 8.23 4.56
CA SER A 185 4.07 9.01 5.60
C SER A 185 5.20 9.84 4.99
N ASP A 186 6.06 10.40 5.82
CA ASP A 186 7.23 11.15 5.35
C ASP A 186 8.35 10.24 4.79
N VAL A 187 8.41 8.97 5.23
CA VAL A 187 9.51 8.04 4.86
C VAL A 187 9.04 6.72 4.27
N MET A 188 7.74 6.42 4.33
CA MET A 188 7.18 5.14 3.89
C MET A 188 5.88 5.33 3.09
N THR A 189 5.70 4.53 2.07
CA THR A 189 4.45 4.43 1.30
C THR A 189 3.91 3.01 1.36
N VAL A 190 2.63 2.89 1.66
CA VAL A 190 1.89 1.63 1.81
C VAL A 190 0.83 1.54 0.73
N LYS A 191 0.87 0.51 -0.11
CA LYS A 191 -0.06 0.31 -1.22
C LYS A 191 -0.85 -0.98 -1.04
N VAL A 192 -2.19 -0.88 -1.14
CA VAL A 192 -3.11 -2.00 -0.92
C VAL A 192 -4.27 -1.97 -1.91
N LEU A 193 -4.95 -3.12 -2.09
CA LEU A 193 -6.13 -3.27 -2.97
C LEU A 193 -7.42 -3.59 -2.21
N GLY A 194 -7.32 -3.91 -0.92
CA GLY A 194 -8.45 -4.30 -0.07
C GLY A 194 -7.96 -5.15 1.08
N THR A 195 -7.54 -4.51 2.17
CA THR A 195 -6.62 -5.07 3.17
C THR A 195 -6.94 -4.50 4.53
N LYS A 196 -6.72 -5.28 5.59
CA LYS A 196 -6.74 -4.83 6.98
C LYS A 196 -5.31 -4.77 7.52
N PHE A 197 -4.89 -3.58 7.93
CA PHE A 197 -3.54 -3.36 8.42
C PHE A 197 -3.48 -2.21 9.44
N ASN A 198 -2.48 -2.24 10.30
CA ASN A 198 -2.13 -1.14 11.20
C ASN A 198 -0.87 -0.45 10.67
N PHE A 199 -0.90 0.88 10.58
CA PHE A 199 0.25 1.69 10.19
C PHE A 199 0.56 2.70 11.29
N LYS A 200 1.80 2.71 11.76
CA LYS A 200 2.32 3.61 12.78
C LYS A 200 3.48 4.41 12.23
N THR A 201 3.37 5.75 12.29
CA THR A 201 4.34 6.71 11.72
C THR A 201 4.99 7.58 12.79
N GLN A 202 5.19 7.07 14.00
CA GLN A 202 5.82 7.85 15.07
C GLN A 202 7.33 7.96 14.89
N SER A 203 7.88 9.11 15.29
CA SER A 203 9.32 9.42 15.21
C SER A 203 10.19 8.29 15.77
N GLY A 204 11.03 7.72 14.91
CA GLY A 204 12.02 6.70 15.28
C GLY A 204 11.58 5.24 15.09
N ALA A 205 10.32 4.96 14.77
CA ALA A 205 9.86 3.59 14.48
C ALA A 205 8.59 3.63 13.61
N GLU A 206 8.77 3.76 12.29
CA GLU A 206 7.64 3.57 11.38
C GLU A 206 7.48 2.09 11.08
N GLU A 207 6.27 1.57 11.27
CA GLU A 207 5.98 0.15 11.08
C GLU A 207 4.59 -0.08 10.51
N VAL A 208 4.49 -1.08 9.64
CA VAL A 208 3.23 -1.57 9.05
C VAL A 208 3.04 -3.01 9.45
N CYS A 209 1.91 -3.35 10.08
CA CYS A 209 1.53 -4.71 10.44
C CYS A 209 0.34 -5.16 9.58
N LEU A 210 0.48 -6.25 8.85
CA LEU A 210 -0.57 -6.81 8.01
C LEU A 210 -1.41 -7.83 8.77
N ILE A 211 -2.73 -7.59 8.85
CA ILE A 211 -3.69 -8.48 9.49
C ILE A 211 -4.39 -9.39 8.46
N GLU A 212 -4.87 -8.82 7.36
CA GLU A 212 -5.61 -9.57 6.32
C GLU A 212 -5.34 -8.96 4.94
N GLY A 213 -5.15 -9.79 3.92
CA GLY A 213 -4.91 -9.38 2.54
C GLY A 213 -3.43 -9.35 2.17
N SER A 214 -3.01 -8.33 1.42
CA SER A 214 -1.61 -8.12 0.99
C SER A 214 -1.27 -6.63 1.04
N VAL A 215 -0.05 -6.30 1.43
CA VAL A 215 0.45 -4.92 1.55
C VAL A 215 1.79 -4.80 0.83
N GLY A 216 1.89 -3.90 -0.14
CA GLY A 216 3.16 -3.42 -0.66
C GLY A 216 3.66 -2.25 0.18
N VAL A 217 4.87 -2.35 0.72
CA VAL A 217 5.53 -1.29 1.50
C VAL A 217 6.75 -0.82 0.74
N GLN A 218 6.85 0.48 0.51
CA GLN A 218 7.98 1.11 -0.18
C GLN A 218 8.64 2.15 0.73
N SER A 219 9.97 2.10 0.82
CA SER A 219 10.76 3.15 1.46
C SER A 219 10.90 4.34 0.51
N CYS A 220 10.65 5.57 1.01
CA CYS A 220 10.89 6.79 0.25
C CYS A 220 12.39 7.15 0.16
N GLN A 221 13.25 6.53 0.98
CA GLN A 221 14.68 6.86 1.07
C GLN A 221 15.57 5.93 0.24
N SER A 222 15.24 4.62 0.15
CA SER A 222 16.08 3.61 -0.48
C SER A 222 15.48 3.00 -1.74
N GLU A 223 14.28 3.41 -2.15
CA GLU A 223 13.48 2.80 -3.23
C GLU A 223 13.21 1.30 -3.03
N GLU A 224 13.58 0.75 -1.87
CA GLU A 224 13.32 -0.63 -1.51
C GLU A 224 11.81 -0.87 -1.36
N MET A 225 11.32 -1.96 -1.94
CA MET A 225 9.94 -2.38 -1.84
C MET A 225 9.85 -3.81 -1.33
N VAL A 226 8.95 -4.04 -0.38
CA VAL A 226 8.64 -5.38 0.15
C VAL A 226 7.14 -5.62 0.11
N VAL A 227 6.74 -6.88 -0.01
CA VAL A 227 5.33 -7.29 0.08
C VAL A 227 5.15 -8.12 1.33
N LEU A 228 4.19 -7.75 2.15
CA LEU A 228 3.85 -8.45 3.39
C LEU A 228 2.76 -9.48 3.16
N ALA A 229 2.90 -10.62 3.83
CA ALA A 229 1.85 -11.60 4.05
C ALA A 229 1.17 -11.36 5.42
N PRO A 230 -0.07 -11.86 5.65
CA PRO A 230 -0.73 -11.78 6.95
C PRO A 230 0.16 -12.32 8.08
N GLY A 231 0.19 -11.60 9.22
CA GLY A 231 1.07 -11.92 10.35
C GLY A 231 2.50 -11.36 10.23
N GLN A 232 2.80 -10.59 9.18
CA GLN A 232 4.09 -9.93 9.02
C GLN A 232 4.04 -8.44 9.34
N LYS A 233 5.18 -7.91 9.77
CA LYS A 233 5.45 -6.50 10.01
C LYS A 233 6.63 -6.06 9.14
N ALA A 234 6.52 -4.90 8.49
CA ALA A 234 7.66 -4.15 7.96
C ALA A 234 7.96 -2.96 8.87
N GLU A 235 9.23 -2.74 9.16
CA GLU A 235 9.75 -1.64 9.96
C GLU A 235 10.88 -0.98 9.19
N ILE A 236 10.91 0.37 9.15
CA ILE A 236 11.96 1.10 8.47
C ILE A 236 13.10 1.45 9.44
N ASP A 237 14.32 1.18 9.02
CA ASP A 237 15.51 1.71 9.66
C ASP A 237 15.77 3.13 9.14
N HIS A 238 15.51 4.13 9.96
CA HIS A 238 15.63 5.55 9.58
C HIS A 238 17.06 5.97 9.20
N ALA A 239 18.08 5.24 9.66
CA ALA A 239 19.48 5.56 9.35
C ALA A 239 19.86 5.11 7.93
N THR A 240 19.30 4.00 7.48
CA THR A 240 19.65 3.37 6.20
C THR A 240 18.54 3.43 5.16
N GLY A 241 17.30 3.74 5.57
CA GLY A 241 16.12 3.67 4.74
C GLY A 241 15.70 2.24 4.38
N LYS A 242 16.33 1.21 4.94
CA LYS A 242 16.03 -0.19 4.63
C LYS A 242 14.81 -0.70 5.38
N LEU A 243 14.06 -1.58 4.72
CA LEU A 243 12.89 -2.23 5.27
C LEU A 243 13.27 -3.58 5.88
N LYS A 244 12.92 -3.79 7.15
CA LYS A 244 13.08 -5.06 7.85
C LYS A 244 11.73 -5.73 8.01
N VAL A 245 11.58 -6.94 7.47
CA VAL A 245 10.37 -7.75 7.63
C VAL A 245 10.56 -8.76 8.76
N SER A 246 9.55 -8.91 9.61
CA SER A 246 9.53 -9.90 10.69
C SER A 246 8.12 -10.47 10.89
N GLU A 247 8.02 -11.70 11.39
CA GLU A 247 6.75 -12.30 11.79
C GLU A 247 6.34 -11.79 13.16
N VAL A 248 5.07 -11.43 13.28
CA VAL A 248 4.49 -10.90 14.51
C VAL A 248 3.04 -11.38 14.66
N ASN A 249 2.49 -11.30 15.87
CA ASN A 249 1.05 -11.37 16.02
C ASN A 249 0.43 -10.02 15.60
N ALA A 250 0.17 -9.83 14.30
CA ALA A 250 -0.29 -8.57 13.72
C ALA A 250 -1.62 -8.06 14.33
N ARG A 251 -2.46 -8.97 14.89
CA ARG A 251 -3.70 -8.57 15.56
C ARG A 251 -3.44 -7.77 16.83
N LEU A 252 -2.28 -7.96 17.48
CA LEU A 252 -1.90 -7.18 18.67
C LEU A 252 -1.61 -5.71 18.34
N SER A 253 -1.16 -5.39 17.13
CA SER A 253 -0.93 -4.00 16.72
C SER A 253 -2.24 -3.20 16.61
N ALA A 254 -3.37 -3.87 16.48
CA ALA A 254 -4.70 -3.25 16.31
C ALA A 254 -5.58 -3.31 17.59
N VAL A 255 -5.06 -3.82 18.70
CA VAL A 255 -5.81 -3.99 19.97
C VAL A 255 -6.33 -2.66 20.52
N TRP A 256 -5.62 -1.56 20.26
CA TRP A 256 -6.00 -0.23 20.74
C TRP A 256 -7.35 0.27 20.16
N HIS A 257 -7.75 -0.21 18.97
CA HIS A 257 -9.00 0.21 18.35
C HIS A 257 -10.19 -0.70 18.72
N ASP A 258 -9.97 -2.00 18.88
CA ASP A 258 -11.01 -3.01 19.01
C ASP A 258 -11.33 -3.37 20.47
N ASP A 259 -10.49 -2.90 21.40
CA ASP A 259 -10.55 -3.23 22.84
C ASP A 259 -10.55 -4.75 23.14
N LEU A 260 -10.19 -5.58 22.15
CA LEU A 260 -10.15 -7.01 22.25
C LEU A 260 -8.76 -7.57 21.88
N ILE A 261 -8.23 -8.42 22.72
CA ILE A 261 -7.03 -9.20 22.47
C ILE A 261 -7.51 -10.61 22.06
N PRO A 262 -7.54 -10.94 20.76
CA PRO A 262 -8.00 -12.25 20.32
C PRO A 262 -6.92 -13.31 20.51
N PHE A 263 -7.35 -14.52 20.87
CA PHE A 263 -6.55 -15.72 20.90
C PHE A 263 -7.18 -16.77 19.98
N GLU A 264 -6.41 -17.33 19.08
CA GLU A 264 -6.83 -18.40 18.18
C GLU A 264 -5.83 -19.55 18.26
N ASN A 265 -6.27 -20.69 18.79
CA ASN A 265 -5.41 -21.87 19.02
C ASN A 265 -4.09 -21.52 19.73
N ALA A 266 -4.15 -20.56 20.66
CA ALA A 266 -2.99 -20.04 21.37
C ALA A 266 -2.58 -21.00 22.50
N SER A 267 -1.28 -21.30 22.60
CA SER A 267 -0.71 -22.01 23.73
C SER A 267 -0.66 -21.14 24.99
N LEU A 268 -0.39 -21.72 26.15
CA LEU A 268 -0.17 -20.94 27.38
C LEU A 268 1.05 -20.00 27.26
N GLU A 269 2.08 -20.40 26.49
CA GLU A 269 3.22 -19.56 26.16
C GLU A 269 2.82 -18.34 25.33
N ASP A 270 1.95 -18.51 24.35
CA ASP A 270 1.48 -17.41 23.49
C ASP A 270 0.60 -16.44 24.29
N ILE A 271 -0.26 -16.97 25.15
CA ILE A 271 -1.06 -16.17 26.08
C ILE A 271 -0.15 -15.38 27.02
N ALA A 272 0.87 -16.03 27.60
CA ALA A 272 1.83 -15.38 28.49
C ALA A 272 2.57 -14.24 27.79
N LYS A 273 3.15 -14.49 26.60
CA LYS A 273 3.82 -13.46 25.77
C LYS A 273 2.89 -12.29 25.44
N THR A 274 1.63 -12.60 25.13
CA THR A 274 0.64 -11.56 24.84
C THR A 274 0.36 -10.69 26.06
N LEU A 275 0.19 -11.28 27.23
CA LEU A 275 0.00 -10.54 28.48
C LEU A 275 1.24 -9.68 28.82
N GLU A 276 2.45 -10.20 28.61
CA GLU A 276 3.69 -9.45 28.79
C GLU A 276 3.74 -8.23 27.88
N SER A 277 3.45 -8.42 26.59
CA SER A 277 3.47 -7.36 25.60
C SER A 277 2.43 -6.27 25.85
N VAL A 278 1.20 -6.66 26.19
CA VAL A 278 0.05 -5.74 26.31
C VAL A 278 0.04 -5.00 27.64
N TYR A 279 0.37 -5.70 28.74
CA TYR A 279 0.28 -5.14 30.10
C TYR A 279 1.64 -4.73 30.71
N GLY A 280 2.74 -4.97 29.97
CA GLY A 280 4.08 -4.65 30.46
C GLY A 280 4.49 -5.46 31.70
N VAL A 281 3.93 -6.65 31.87
CA VAL A 281 4.20 -7.56 32.99
C VAL A 281 5.18 -8.65 32.59
N ARG A 282 5.75 -9.38 33.54
CA ARG A 282 6.53 -10.60 33.33
C ARG A 282 5.70 -11.82 33.72
N VAL A 283 5.58 -12.81 32.84
CA VAL A 283 4.81 -14.03 33.10
C VAL A 283 5.73 -15.25 33.15
N VAL A 284 5.68 -15.98 34.25
CA VAL A 284 6.47 -17.19 34.47
C VAL A 284 5.54 -18.40 34.50
N LEU A 285 5.78 -19.38 33.64
CA LEU A 285 5.03 -20.63 33.59
C LEU A 285 5.76 -21.66 34.44
N MET A 286 5.09 -22.13 35.50
CA MET A 286 5.63 -23.20 36.36
C MET A 286 5.50 -24.58 35.69
N ASP A 287 6.28 -25.55 36.18
CA ASP A 287 6.19 -26.92 35.74
C ASP A 287 4.84 -27.55 36.12
N GLY A 288 4.39 -28.52 35.31
CA GLY A 288 3.11 -29.20 35.49
C GLY A 288 1.92 -28.58 34.78
N LEU A 289 2.09 -27.44 34.10
CA LEU A 289 1.09 -26.91 33.19
C LEU A 289 1.08 -27.70 31.86
N ASP A 290 -0.11 -27.95 31.34
CA ASP A 290 -0.27 -28.57 30.02
C ASP A 290 0.05 -27.51 28.91
N ARG A 291 1.26 -27.58 28.36
CA ARG A 291 1.75 -26.69 27.33
C ARG A 291 1.30 -27.05 25.92
N THR A 292 0.72 -28.25 25.74
CA THR A 292 0.28 -28.77 24.45
C THR A 292 -1.13 -28.30 24.10
N ARG A 293 -1.90 -27.91 25.10
CA ARG A 293 -3.28 -27.49 24.95
C ARG A 293 -3.35 -26.07 24.43
N THR A 294 -4.23 -25.84 23.45
CA THR A 294 -4.50 -24.52 22.87
C THR A 294 -5.86 -23.98 23.29
N TYR A 295 -5.99 -22.68 23.27
CA TYR A 295 -7.16 -21.95 23.72
C TYR A 295 -7.54 -20.90 22.69
N SER A 296 -8.86 -20.71 22.51
CA SER A 296 -9.39 -19.66 21.63
C SER A 296 -10.39 -18.80 22.40
N GLY A 297 -10.35 -17.50 22.19
CA GLY A 297 -11.21 -16.55 22.86
C GLY A 297 -10.70 -15.12 22.68
N ALA A 298 -11.23 -14.18 23.46
CA ALA A 298 -10.77 -12.79 23.47
C ALA A 298 -10.78 -12.22 24.89
N ILE A 299 -9.85 -11.32 25.18
CA ILE A 299 -9.73 -10.58 26.43
C ILE A 299 -9.91 -9.10 26.15
N GLN A 300 -10.68 -8.38 26.98
CA GLN A 300 -10.80 -6.93 26.83
C GLN A 300 -9.51 -6.21 27.26
N HIS A 301 -8.91 -5.46 26.34
CA HIS A 301 -7.65 -4.74 26.54
C HIS A 301 -7.73 -3.69 27.68
N LYS A 302 -8.84 -2.96 27.76
CA LYS A 302 -9.03 -1.90 28.79
C LYS A 302 -9.25 -2.44 30.20
N LYS A 303 -9.42 -3.74 30.39
CA LYS A 303 -9.52 -4.34 31.73
C LYS A 303 -8.15 -4.38 32.40
N SER A 304 -8.14 -4.18 33.72
CA SER A 304 -6.90 -4.34 34.49
C SER A 304 -6.37 -5.78 34.40
N ILE A 305 -5.06 -5.95 34.46
CA ILE A 305 -4.42 -7.25 34.46
C ILE A 305 -4.98 -8.19 35.56
N ASP A 306 -5.36 -7.66 36.72
CA ASP A 306 -5.96 -8.44 37.80
C ASP A 306 -7.34 -8.99 37.43
N THR A 307 -8.13 -8.23 36.67
CA THR A 307 -9.42 -8.69 36.14
C THR A 307 -9.22 -9.78 35.10
N VAL A 308 -8.25 -9.60 34.22
CA VAL A 308 -7.88 -10.58 33.19
C VAL A 308 -7.41 -11.89 33.80
N LEU A 309 -6.53 -11.82 34.79
CA LEU A 309 -6.04 -13.03 35.50
C LEU A 309 -7.17 -13.79 36.20
N LYS A 310 -8.13 -13.10 36.82
CA LYS A 310 -9.33 -13.73 37.38
C LYS A 310 -10.17 -14.42 36.31
N LEU A 311 -10.34 -13.79 35.13
CA LEU A 311 -11.05 -14.39 34.02
C LEU A 311 -10.32 -15.63 33.50
N LEU A 312 -9.02 -15.55 33.28
CA LEU A 312 -8.21 -16.66 32.82
C LEU A 312 -8.26 -17.84 33.80
N ARG A 313 -8.16 -17.61 35.13
CA ARG A 313 -8.30 -18.63 36.14
C ARG A 313 -9.66 -19.31 36.10
N ASN A 314 -10.72 -18.59 35.76
CA ASN A 314 -12.07 -19.16 35.71
C ASN A 314 -12.33 -19.96 34.42
N THR A 315 -11.57 -19.68 33.35
CA THR A 315 -11.78 -20.27 32.01
C THR A 315 -10.73 -21.30 31.64
N LEU A 316 -9.52 -21.17 32.16
CA LEU A 316 -8.40 -22.08 31.90
C LEU A 316 -8.06 -22.90 33.16
N PRO A 317 -7.50 -24.13 33.02
CA PRO A 317 -7.05 -24.94 34.15
C PRO A 317 -5.73 -24.42 34.73
N ILE A 318 -5.73 -23.16 35.18
CA ILE A 318 -4.57 -22.47 35.75
C ILE A 318 -4.95 -21.77 37.05
N ASP A 319 -3.96 -21.63 37.94
CA ASP A 319 -3.98 -20.68 39.05
C ASP A 319 -2.84 -19.68 38.87
N TYR A 320 -2.89 -18.55 39.56
CA TYR A 320 -1.86 -17.54 39.45
C TYR A 320 -1.47 -16.92 40.80
N GLN A 321 -0.23 -16.50 40.88
CA GLN A 321 0.29 -15.64 41.93
C GLN A 321 0.93 -14.40 41.32
N LYS A 322 0.54 -13.20 41.80
CA LYS A 322 1.10 -11.94 41.35
C LYS A 322 1.95 -11.34 42.44
N SER A 323 3.18 -10.95 42.09
CA SER A 323 4.12 -10.24 42.97
C SER A 323 4.71 -9.05 42.19
N GLY A 324 4.23 -7.84 42.51
CA GLY A 324 4.60 -6.65 41.73
C GLY A 324 4.23 -6.79 40.26
N ASN A 325 5.23 -6.70 39.40
CA ASN A 325 5.09 -6.82 37.94
C ASN A 325 5.28 -8.25 37.40
N THR A 326 5.49 -9.23 38.31
CA THR A 326 5.68 -10.63 37.91
C THR A 326 4.44 -11.44 38.24
N ILE A 327 3.98 -12.24 37.28
CA ILE A 327 2.85 -13.15 37.38
C ILE A 327 3.40 -14.57 37.22
N ILE A 328 3.09 -15.43 38.16
CA ILE A 328 3.45 -16.84 38.11
C ILE A 328 2.17 -17.62 37.81
N LEU A 329 2.13 -18.32 36.68
CA LEU A 329 1.05 -19.26 36.36
C LEU A 329 1.44 -20.65 36.76
N ARG A 330 0.54 -21.36 37.46
CA ARG A 330 0.74 -22.71 37.96
C ARG A 330 -0.51 -23.56 37.77
N LYS A 331 -0.37 -24.84 37.94
CA LYS A 331 -1.51 -25.77 37.96
C LYS A 331 -2.38 -25.49 39.21
N PRO A 332 -3.73 -25.54 39.08
CA PRO A 332 -4.68 -25.37 40.18
C PRO A 332 -4.44 -26.33 41.36
#